data_62bc485a2404527330dcbb8bbb25ddf2
#
_entry.id   62bc485a2404527330dcbb8bbb25ddf2
#
_cell.length_a   1.000
_cell.length_b   1.000
_cell.length_c   1.000
_cell.angle_alpha   90.00
_cell.angle_beta   90.00
_cell.angle_gamma   90.00
#
_symmetry.space_group_name_H-M   'P 1'
#
loop_
_entity.id
_entity.type
_entity.pdbx_description
1 polymer ?
#
loop_
_entity_poly.entity_id
_entity_poly.type
_entity_poly.pdbx_seq_one_letter_code
_entity_poly.pdbx_strand_id
1 'polypeptide(L)'
;MRIADTAAYKYALACTDESNDKVGRYIKKQAVKWLEIADGKSDVAYVSGKEWGRIKGILTLMIHPDTGENMLISLEPYALWLIMAVFCTLRRDNGKRLYTTALLEIARKNFKTFTSAVIFIIAMLCEARFSRLFSVAPDYKLSSELRLAVRKIIKVSPLLEKHFKITREMITCLLTETEYTPLAYSNDRMDGKLATIFLADEAGALDSYPVEAMRSSQITLKNKLGIIISTQYPNENNVLIDEIDLAKKILDGISDMDCVFALLYEPDDELIKSWETDDRVIYQSNPVAVTNPEIFEEIKKLRAMAILYENKRENFLCKHCNIMYKGVGSEGYVNIDDVRECVFEHDLDWWNGRTVYLGVDLSQTDDNTAVAMVTYDDDGLIHAAVFGFIPEERVDEKSDREKIDYKRCIREGCCFACGDEVIDYGFVEEFILGIEEKFGVIVAEAGFDRYNAISTVQKLEAADNPVSCVLVKQHSSILHPATKLLREYILMKKFRYEKNLLLENSFENARCTEDTNLNKYVNKKRSAGKVDMVVALINAVYLLNENVLLDSGFVCQVV
;
A
#
# COMPACT_ATOMS: atom_id res chain seq x y z
N MET A 1 -27.33 -22.89 -24.82
CA MET A 1 -27.58 -22.47 -23.42
C MET A 1 -27.72 -20.95 -23.43
N ARG A 2 -28.77 -20.42 -22.86
CA ARG A 2 -28.96 -18.96 -22.77
C ARG A 2 -28.07 -18.42 -21.65
N ILE A 3 -27.36 -17.31 -21.87
CA ILE A 3 -26.52 -16.67 -20.85
C ILE A 3 -27.34 -16.26 -19.65
N ALA A 4 -28.58 -15.79 -19.87
CA ALA A 4 -29.51 -15.38 -18.83
C ALA A 4 -29.87 -16.49 -17.79
N ASP A 5 -29.69 -17.77 -18.16
CA ASP A 5 -29.99 -18.89 -17.24
C ASP A 5 -28.82 -19.22 -16.30
N THR A 6 -27.66 -18.57 -16.49
CA THR A 6 -26.43 -18.86 -15.71
C THR A 6 -26.44 -18.20 -14.33
N ALA A 7 -25.74 -18.80 -13.37
CA ALA A 7 -25.56 -18.21 -12.03
C ALA A 7 -24.84 -16.83 -12.11
N ALA A 8 -23.87 -16.70 -13.01
CA ALA A 8 -23.16 -15.44 -13.25
C ALA A 8 -24.09 -14.31 -13.67
N TYR A 9 -24.97 -14.55 -14.66
CA TYR A 9 -25.94 -13.56 -15.12
C TYR A 9 -26.94 -13.22 -14.03
N LYS A 10 -27.50 -14.23 -13.36
CA LYS A 10 -28.48 -14.01 -12.27
C LYS A 10 -27.89 -13.20 -11.12
N TYR A 11 -26.63 -13.44 -10.79
CA TYR A 11 -25.92 -12.67 -9.78
C TYR A 11 -25.71 -11.22 -10.23
N ALA A 12 -25.22 -10.99 -11.42
CA ALA A 12 -25.07 -9.64 -11.98
C ALA A 12 -26.42 -8.90 -12.01
N LEU A 13 -27.51 -9.59 -12.42
CA LEU A 13 -28.85 -9.01 -12.41
C LEU A 13 -29.33 -8.66 -11.00
N ALA A 14 -29.11 -9.51 -10.02
CA ALA A 14 -29.43 -9.22 -8.62
C ALA A 14 -28.64 -8.03 -8.06
N CYS A 15 -27.42 -7.81 -8.57
CA CYS A 15 -26.62 -6.64 -8.19
C CYS A 15 -27.16 -5.31 -8.74
N THR A 16 -28.02 -5.30 -9.77
CA THR A 16 -28.61 -4.05 -10.30
C THR A 16 -29.84 -3.56 -9.53
N ASP A 17 -30.33 -4.32 -8.58
CA ASP A 17 -31.45 -3.92 -7.73
C ASP A 17 -31.04 -2.75 -6.84
N GLU A 18 -31.63 -1.58 -7.08
CA GLU A 18 -31.36 -0.36 -6.31
C GLU A 18 -31.77 -0.49 -4.84
N SER A 19 -32.77 -1.33 -4.54
CA SER A 19 -33.22 -1.59 -3.17
C SER A 19 -32.27 -2.51 -2.39
N ASN A 20 -31.33 -3.17 -3.05
CA ASN A 20 -30.33 -4.03 -2.43
C ASN A 20 -29.16 -3.19 -1.86
N ASP A 21 -29.27 -2.82 -0.59
CA ASP A 21 -28.28 -2.03 0.13
C ASP A 21 -27.02 -2.83 0.56
N LYS A 22 -27.04 -4.16 0.37
CA LYS A 22 -25.88 -5.03 0.62
C LYS A 22 -24.86 -5.02 -0.52
N VAL A 23 -25.15 -4.35 -1.64
CA VAL A 23 -24.31 -4.27 -2.82
C VAL A 23 -23.87 -2.82 -3.01
N GLY A 24 -22.52 -2.59 -3.00
CA GLY A 24 -21.94 -1.27 -3.20
C GLY A 24 -22.15 -0.72 -4.60
N ARG A 25 -22.12 0.61 -4.73
CA ARG A 25 -22.45 1.34 -5.97
C ARG A 25 -21.60 0.93 -7.18
N TYR A 26 -20.32 0.62 -7.00
CA TYR A 26 -19.44 0.25 -8.10
C TYR A 26 -19.69 -1.17 -8.62
N ILE A 27 -20.12 -2.08 -7.75
CA ILE A 27 -20.61 -3.41 -8.19
C ILE A 27 -21.90 -3.24 -9.01
N LYS A 28 -22.85 -2.38 -8.58
CA LYS A 28 -24.06 -2.06 -9.33
C LYS A 28 -23.74 -1.51 -10.73
N LYS A 29 -22.84 -0.52 -10.81
CA LYS A 29 -22.39 0.07 -12.08
C LYS A 29 -21.74 -0.95 -13.01
N GLN A 30 -20.84 -1.80 -12.47
CA GLN A 30 -20.21 -2.86 -13.26
C GLN A 30 -21.24 -3.88 -13.75
N ALA A 31 -22.25 -4.19 -12.93
CA ALA A 31 -23.32 -5.12 -13.32
C ALA A 31 -24.15 -4.56 -14.47
N VAL A 32 -24.59 -3.30 -14.41
CA VAL A 32 -25.32 -2.63 -15.49
C VAL A 32 -24.50 -2.66 -16.79
N LYS A 33 -23.24 -2.22 -16.74
CA LYS A 33 -22.36 -2.18 -17.92
C LYS A 33 -22.14 -3.57 -18.54
N TRP A 34 -21.95 -4.61 -17.72
CA TRP A 34 -21.75 -5.97 -18.24
C TRP A 34 -23.04 -6.60 -18.78
N LEU A 35 -24.20 -6.35 -18.14
CA LEU A 35 -25.49 -6.86 -18.59
C LEU A 35 -25.91 -6.27 -19.94
N GLU A 36 -25.59 -5.02 -20.25
CA GLU A 36 -25.80 -4.45 -21.58
C GLU A 36 -25.11 -5.27 -22.66
N ILE A 37 -23.90 -5.76 -22.41
CA ILE A 37 -23.15 -6.64 -23.31
C ILE A 37 -23.81 -8.03 -23.36
N ALA A 38 -24.19 -8.58 -22.20
CA ALA A 38 -24.77 -9.91 -22.09
C ALA A 38 -26.17 -10.01 -22.75
N ASP A 39 -26.93 -8.92 -22.72
CA ASP A 39 -28.23 -8.78 -23.38
C ASP A 39 -28.14 -8.48 -24.88
N GLY A 40 -26.91 -8.33 -25.41
CA GLY A 40 -26.68 -8.06 -26.82
C GLY A 40 -26.93 -6.61 -27.25
N LYS A 41 -27.02 -5.67 -26.31
CA LYS A 41 -27.22 -4.23 -26.56
C LYS A 41 -25.93 -3.50 -26.96
N SER A 42 -24.78 -4.13 -26.83
CA SER A 42 -23.47 -3.55 -27.18
C SER A 42 -23.12 -3.86 -28.63
N ASP A 43 -22.70 -2.84 -29.37
CA ASP A 43 -22.18 -2.99 -30.74
C ASP A 43 -20.70 -3.43 -30.77
N VAL A 44 -19.98 -3.28 -29.65
CA VAL A 44 -18.55 -3.56 -29.53
C VAL A 44 -18.27 -5.01 -29.14
N ALA A 45 -19.08 -5.57 -28.23
CA ALA A 45 -18.82 -6.87 -27.62
C ALA A 45 -20.09 -7.71 -27.45
N TYR A 46 -19.87 -8.99 -27.10
CA TYR A 46 -20.94 -9.94 -26.76
C TYR A 46 -20.41 -11.00 -25.78
N VAL A 47 -21.31 -11.63 -25.02
CA VAL A 47 -20.96 -12.78 -24.17
C VAL A 47 -21.18 -14.07 -24.96
N SER A 48 -20.11 -14.85 -25.15
CA SER A 48 -20.11 -16.08 -25.96
C SER A 48 -20.67 -17.27 -25.19
N GLY A 49 -21.85 -17.73 -25.55
CA GLY A 49 -22.43 -18.98 -25.03
C GLY A 49 -21.60 -20.23 -25.37
N LYS A 50 -20.84 -20.21 -26.48
CA LYS A 50 -19.92 -21.28 -26.88
C LYS A 50 -18.75 -21.40 -25.91
N GLU A 51 -18.07 -20.30 -25.61
CA GLU A 51 -16.95 -20.29 -24.68
C GLU A 51 -17.43 -20.62 -23.26
N TRP A 52 -18.58 -20.09 -22.85
CA TRP A 52 -19.16 -20.49 -21.57
C TRP A 52 -19.46 -22.00 -21.50
N GLY A 53 -19.98 -22.60 -22.56
CA GLY A 53 -20.20 -24.05 -22.62
C GLY A 53 -18.91 -24.84 -22.40
N ARG A 54 -17.80 -24.41 -22.99
CA ARG A 54 -16.46 -24.99 -22.81
C ARG A 54 -15.98 -24.86 -21.35
N ILE A 55 -16.06 -23.66 -20.77
CA ILE A 55 -15.64 -23.38 -19.40
C ILE A 55 -16.51 -24.12 -18.40
N LYS A 56 -17.82 -24.15 -18.61
CA LYS A 56 -18.74 -24.95 -17.78
C LYS A 56 -18.34 -26.43 -17.75
N GLY A 57 -17.98 -27.00 -18.90
CA GLY A 57 -17.46 -28.37 -18.98
C GLY A 57 -16.21 -28.56 -18.11
N ILE A 58 -15.24 -27.63 -18.19
CA ILE A 58 -14.02 -27.67 -17.38
C ILE A 58 -14.36 -27.56 -15.88
N LEU A 59 -15.21 -26.62 -15.47
CA LEU A 59 -15.65 -26.43 -14.09
C LEU A 59 -16.34 -27.69 -13.52
N THR A 60 -17.09 -28.42 -14.37
CA THR A 60 -17.73 -29.69 -13.98
C THR A 60 -16.70 -30.83 -13.73
N LEU A 61 -15.55 -30.78 -14.41
CA LEU A 61 -14.46 -31.74 -14.23
C LEU A 61 -13.54 -31.42 -13.05
N MET A 62 -13.52 -30.19 -12.59
CA MET A 62 -12.77 -29.77 -11.40
C MET A 62 -13.54 -30.15 -10.14
N ILE A 63 -12.84 -30.73 -9.17
CA ILE A 63 -13.40 -31.08 -7.86
C ILE A 63 -12.92 -30.12 -6.80
N HIS A 64 -13.84 -29.65 -5.96
CA HIS A 64 -13.50 -28.81 -4.81
C HIS A 64 -12.81 -29.66 -3.73
N PRO A 65 -11.61 -29.26 -3.27
CA PRO A 65 -10.79 -30.10 -2.38
C PRO A 65 -11.42 -30.40 -1.02
N ASP A 66 -12.27 -29.53 -0.51
CA ASP A 66 -12.81 -29.65 0.84
C ASP A 66 -14.24 -30.20 0.85
N THR A 67 -15.06 -29.94 -0.20
CA THR A 67 -16.45 -30.45 -0.28
C THR A 67 -16.61 -31.71 -1.11
N GLY A 68 -15.67 -31.97 -2.03
CA GLY A 68 -15.76 -33.09 -2.98
C GLY A 68 -16.75 -32.85 -4.14
N GLU A 69 -17.41 -31.70 -4.17
CA GLU A 69 -18.33 -31.32 -5.25
C GLU A 69 -17.58 -30.75 -6.45
N ASN A 70 -18.25 -30.65 -7.61
CA ASN A 70 -17.64 -29.95 -8.75
C ASN A 70 -17.64 -28.43 -8.59
N MET A 71 -16.66 -27.78 -9.22
CA MET A 71 -16.43 -26.33 -9.09
C MET A 71 -17.60 -25.48 -9.61
N LEU A 72 -18.38 -25.97 -10.55
CA LEU A 72 -19.53 -25.22 -11.07
C LEU A 72 -20.58 -24.93 -9.98
N ILE A 73 -20.71 -25.85 -9.01
CA ILE A 73 -21.66 -25.76 -7.90
C ILE A 73 -21.00 -25.07 -6.69
N SER A 74 -19.72 -25.35 -6.45
CA SER A 74 -19.01 -24.90 -5.24
C SER A 74 -18.46 -23.47 -5.31
N LEU A 75 -18.35 -22.89 -6.53
CA LEU A 75 -17.86 -21.52 -6.66
C LEU A 75 -18.94 -20.50 -6.30
N GLU A 76 -18.51 -19.46 -5.59
CA GLU A 76 -19.36 -18.32 -5.30
C GLU A 76 -19.86 -17.64 -6.58
N PRO A 77 -21.08 -17.10 -6.61
CA PRO A 77 -21.67 -16.49 -7.80
C PRO A 77 -20.84 -15.35 -8.38
N TYR A 78 -20.19 -14.53 -7.54
CA TYR A 78 -19.30 -13.47 -8.01
C TYR A 78 -18.08 -14.02 -8.76
N ALA A 79 -17.55 -15.17 -8.33
CA ALA A 79 -16.41 -15.81 -8.99
C ALA A 79 -16.79 -16.37 -10.36
N LEU A 80 -17.99 -16.96 -10.48
CA LEU A 80 -18.55 -17.38 -11.77
C LEU A 80 -18.77 -16.20 -12.71
N TRP A 81 -19.20 -15.04 -12.19
CA TRP A 81 -19.34 -13.82 -12.98
C TRP A 81 -17.98 -13.30 -13.45
N LEU A 82 -16.97 -13.21 -12.59
CA LEU A 82 -15.62 -12.83 -12.95
C LEU A 82 -15.05 -13.75 -14.05
N ILE A 83 -15.17 -15.07 -13.89
CA ILE A 83 -14.72 -16.07 -14.89
C ILE A 83 -15.44 -15.85 -16.23
N MET A 84 -16.76 -15.68 -16.22
CA MET A 84 -17.54 -15.45 -17.44
C MET A 84 -17.15 -14.12 -18.09
N ALA A 85 -16.95 -13.06 -17.32
CA ALA A 85 -16.56 -11.77 -17.84
C ALA A 85 -15.21 -11.85 -18.57
N VAL A 86 -14.17 -12.40 -17.93
CA VAL A 86 -12.81 -12.38 -18.50
C VAL A 86 -12.58 -13.39 -19.62
N PHE A 87 -13.32 -14.50 -19.66
CA PHE A 87 -13.11 -15.52 -20.69
C PHE A 87 -14.18 -15.54 -21.78
N CYS A 88 -15.40 -15.10 -21.48
CA CYS A 88 -16.52 -15.23 -22.42
C CYS A 88 -16.98 -13.93 -23.03
N THR A 89 -16.56 -12.74 -22.52
CA THR A 89 -16.89 -11.46 -23.12
C THR A 89 -15.89 -11.14 -24.23
N LEU A 90 -16.37 -11.20 -25.48
CA LEU A 90 -15.53 -11.13 -26.67
C LEU A 90 -15.90 -9.91 -27.52
N ARG A 91 -14.90 -9.32 -28.17
CA ARG A 91 -15.08 -8.26 -29.18
C ARG A 91 -15.73 -8.81 -30.43
N ARG A 92 -16.64 -8.05 -31.03
CA ARG A 92 -17.33 -8.44 -32.26
C ARG A 92 -16.45 -8.38 -33.52
N ASP A 93 -15.49 -7.45 -33.53
CA ASP A 93 -14.61 -7.20 -34.68
C ASP A 93 -13.58 -8.31 -34.90
N ASN A 94 -13.08 -8.93 -33.83
CA ASN A 94 -11.93 -9.84 -33.90
C ASN A 94 -12.07 -11.12 -33.07
N GLY A 95 -13.15 -11.28 -32.31
CA GLY A 95 -13.43 -12.47 -31.49
C GLY A 95 -12.49 -12.67 -30.30
N LYS A 96 -11.66 -11.66 -29.97
CA LYS A 96 -10.76 -11.71 -28.82
C LYS A 96 -11.49 -11.23 -27.57
N ARG A 97 -10.88 -11.51 -26.41
CA ARG A 97 -11.39 -11.05 -25.11
C ARG A 97 -11.48 -9.52 -25.09
N LEU A 98 -12.61 -9.00 -24.60
CA LEU A 98 -12.81 -7.57 -24.41
C LEU A 98 -11.96 -7.08 -23.23
N TYR A 99 -12.09 -7.76 -22.08
CA TYR A 99 -11.40 -7.37 -20.86
C TYR A 99 -9.98 -7.91 -20.84
N THR A 100 -9.01 -7.03 -20.98
CA THR A 100 -7.58 -7.35 -20.87
C THR A 100 -7.03 -7.08 -19.47
N THR A 101 -7.80 -6.40 -18.62
CA THR A 101 -7.53 -6.22 -17.20
C THR A 101 -8.75 -6.62 -16.39
N ALA A 102 -8.53 -7.40 -15.34
CA ALA A 102 -9.52 -7.72 -14.32
C ALA A 102 -9.03 -7.24 -12.96
N LEU A 103 -9.81 -6.41 -12.28
CA LEU A 103 -9.53 -5.93 -10.92
C LEU A 103 -10.53 -6.56 -9.96
N LEU A 104 -10.03 -7.18 -8.90
CA LEU A 104 -10.85 -7.73 -7.82
C LEU A 104 -10.36 -7.16 -6.48
N GLU A 105 -11.01 -6.11 -6.03
CA GLU A 105 -10.92 -5.65 -4.65
C GLU A 105 -11.95 -6.38 -3.81
N ILE A 106 -11.51 -7.21 -2.87
CA ILE A 106 -12.40 -8.02 -2.04
C ILE A 106 -11.75 -8.32 -0.69
N ALA A 107 -12.54 -8.24 0.38
CA ALA A 107 -12.06 -8.47 1.73
C ALA A 107 -11.50 -9.89 1.94
N ARG A 108 -10.73 -10.09 3.02
CA ARG A 108 -10.18 -11.41 3.38
C ARG A 108 -11.29 -12.44 3.59
N LYS A 109 -10.97 -13.72 3.32
CA LYS A 109 -11.86 -14.89 3.49
C LYS A 109 -13.05 -14.96 2.52
N ASN A 110 -13.00 -14.21 1.42
CA ASN A 110 -13.92 -14.32 0.30
C ASN A 110 -13.35 -15.19 -0.84
N PHE A 111 -12.49 -16.17 -0.56
CA PHE A 111 -11.96 -17.18 -1.50
C PHE A 111 -11.18 -16.63 -2.71
N LYS A 112 -10.55 -15.43 -2.60
CA LYS A 112 -9.84 -14.80 -3.73
C LYS A 112 -8.75 -15.69 -4.35
N THR A 113 -7.84 -16.25 -3.54
CA THR A 113 -6.76 -17.14 -4.02
C THR A 113 -7.29 -18.43 -4.64
N PHE A 114 -8.38 -18.97 -4.09
CA PHE A 114 -9.04 -20.16 -4.63
C PHE A 114 -9.68 -19.88 -6.00
N THR A 115 -10.41 -18.77 -6.13
CA THR A 115 -10.97 -18.29 -7.41
C THR A 115 -9.86 -18.07 -8.45
N SER A 116 -8.74 -17.47 -8.06
CA SER A 116 -7.57 -17.30 -8.92
C SER A 116 -6.99 -18.62 -9.41
N ALA A 117 -6.93 -19.62 -8.54
CA ALA A 117 -6.45 -20.96 -8.91
C ALA A 117 -7.35 -21.62 -9.98
N VAL A 118 -8.66 -21.48 -9.85
CA VAL A 118 -9.61 -21.97 -10.85
C VAL A 118 -9.43 -21.23 -12.18
N ILE A 119 -9.27 -19.90 -12.16
CA ILE A 119 -9.00 -19.09 -13.36
C ILE A 119 -7.72 -19.56 -14.05
N PHE A 120 -6.66 -19.85 -13.30
CA PHE A 120 -5.39 -20.33 -13.86
C PHE A 120 -5.52 -21.72 -14.48
N ILE A 121 -6.25 -22.64 -13.88
CA ILE A 121 -6.50 -23.97 -14.47
C ILE A 121 -7.31 -23.82 -15.77
N ILE A 122 -8.36 -22.99 -15.79
CA ILE A 122 -9.13 -22.70 -17.01
C ILE A 122 -8.20 -22.12 -18.08
N ALA A 123 -7.38 -21.15 -17.74
CA ALA A 123 -6.45 -20.52 -18.66
C ALA A 123 -5.45 -21.54 -19.24
N MET A 124 -4.85 -22.38 -18.41
CA MET A 124 -3.92 -23.42 -18.85
C MET A 124 -4.55 -24.42 -19.83
N LEU A 125 -5.85 -24.67 -19.73
CA LEU A 125 -6.59 -25.58 -20.61
C LEU A 125 -7.15 -24.90 -21.87
N CYS A 126 -7.33 -23.56 -21.83
CA CYS A 126 -8.07 -22.81 -22.86
C CYS A 126 -7.22 -21.88 -23.71
N GLU A 127 -6.10 -21.38 -23.21
CA GLU A 127 -5.22 -20.48 -23.95
C GLU A 127 -4.49 -21.21 -25.10
N ALA A 128 -3.89 -20.42 -25.98
CA ALA A 128 -3.08 -20.94 -27.07
C ALA A 128 -1.93 -21.81 -26.56
N ARG A 129 -1.47 -22.76 -27.38
CA ARG A 129 -0.29 -23.57 -27.05
C ARG A 129 0.91 -22.69 -26.74
N PHE A 130 1.73 -23.14 -25.78
CA PHE A 130 2.93 -22.45 -25.31
C PHE A 130 2.67 -21.11 -24.60
N SER A 131 1.45 -20.87 -24.12
CA SER A 131 1.16 -19.70 -23.30
C SER A 131 1.87 -19.77 -21.95
N ARG A 132 2.28 -18.62 -21.43
CA ARG A 132 2.99 -18.51 -20.16
C ARG A 132 2.18 -17.68 -19.17
N LEU A 133 1.93 -18.27 -18.01
CA LEU A 133 1.18 -17.66 -16.93
C LEU A 133 2.12 -17.37 -15.76
N PHE A 134 1.97 -16.21 -15.16
CA PHE A 134 2.76 -15.80 -13.99
C PHE A 134 1.86 -15.27 -12.89
N SER A 135 2.22 -15.56 -11.63
CA SER A 135 1.71 -14.83 -10.47
C SER A 135 2.84 -14.06 -9.81
N VAL A 136 2.53 -12.85 -9.36
CA VAL A 136 3.45 -11.96 -8.66
C VAL A 136 2.83 -11.58 -7.32
N ALA A 137 3.61 -11.62 -6.25
CA ALA A 137 3.21 -11.19 -4.92
C ALA A 137 4.43 -10.56 -4.21
N PRO A 138 4.24 -9.84 -3.08
CA PRO A 138 5.32 -9.18 -2.35
C PRO A 138 6.50 -10.09 -2.00
N ASP A 139 6.23 -11.36 -1.75
CA ASP A 139 7.27 -12.37 -1.53
C ASP A 139 6.96 -13.70 -2.23
N TYR A 140 7.98 -14.57 -2.33
CA TYR A 140 7.85 -15.87 -3.01
C TYR A 140 6.90 -16.83 -2.28
N LYS A 141 6.79 -16.74 -0.96
CA LYS A 141 5.90 -17.61 -0.19
C LYS A 141 4.44 -17.30 -0.53
N LEU A 142 4.07 -16.03 -0.54
CA LEU A 142 2.73 -15.58 -0.95
C LEU A 142 2.44 -15.94 -2.41
N SER A 143 3.37 -15.69 -3.33
CA SER A 143 3.20 -16.09 -4.73
C SER A 143 3.05 -17.61 -4.90
N SER A 144 3.67 -18.40 -4.02
CA SER A 144 3.57 -19.85 -4.03
C SER A 144 2.23 -20.38 -3.50
N GLU A 145 1.46 -19.61 -2.73
CA GLU A 145 0.13 -20.03 -2.22
C GLU A 145 -0.84 -20.32 -3.38
N LEU A 146 -0.83 -19.47 -4.41
CA LEU A 146 -1.64 -19.72 -5.61
C LEU A 146 -1.24 -21.05 -6.27
N ARG A 147 0.05 -21.35 -6.40
CA ARG A 147 0.52 -22.62 -6.97
C ARG A 147 0.09 -23.81 -6.13
N LEU A 148 0.10 -23.68 -4.80
CA LEU A 148 -0.38 -24.74 -3.91
C LEU A 148 -1.88 -24.97 -4.07
N ALA A 149 -2.67 -23.90 -4.23
CA ALA A 149 -4.11 -24.01 -4.50
C ALA A 149 -4.39 -24.68 -5.85
N VAL A 150 -3.69 -24.26 -6.93
CA VAL A 150 -3.77 -24.90 -8.26
C VAL A 150 -3.43 -26.40 -8.15
N ARG A 151 -2.31 -26.72 -7.49
CA ARG A 151 -1.89 -28.12 -7.28
C ARG A 151 -2.96 -28.93 -6.52
N LYS A 152 -3.54 -28.36 -5.45
CA LYS A 152 -4.56 -29.04 -4.63
C LYS A 152 -5.78 -29.40 -5.47
N ILE A 153 -6.29 -28.44 -6.26
CA ILE A 153 -7.44 -28.67 -7.14
C ILE A 153 -7.14 -29.74 -8.20
N ILE A 154 -6.00 -29.65 -8.87
CA ILE A 154 -5.62 -30.64 -9.90
C ILE A 154 -5.52 -32.06 -9.30
N LYS A 155 -4.89 -32.18 -8.13
CA LYS A 155 -4.67 -33.51 -7.48
C LYS A 155 -5.95 -34.19 -7.04
N VAL A 156 -6.97 -33.47 -6.64
CA VAL A 156 -8.27 -34.03 -6.26
C VAL A 156 -9.22 -34.21 -7.44
N SER A 157 -8.81 -33.81 -8.66
CA SER A 157 -9.62 -33.85 -9.88
C SER A 157 -9.08 -34.95 -10.82
N PRO A 158 -9.53 -36.22 -10.73
CA PRO A 158 -8.88 -37.37 -11.41
C PRO A 158 -8.84 -37.23 -12.94
N LEU A 159 -9.85 -36.56 -13.52
CA LEU A 159 -9.92 -36.38 -14.97
C LEU A 159 -8.96 -35.27 -15.47
N LEU A 160 -8.51 -34.40 -14.59
CA LEU A 160 -7.53 -33.35 -14.91
C LEU A 160 -6.10 -33.76 -14.58
N GLU A 161 -5.87 -34.46 -13.48
CA GLU A 161 -4.53 -34.77 -12.95
C GLU A 161 -3.58 -35.32 -14.01
N LYS A 162 -4.04 -36.29 -14.82
CA LYS A 162 -3.24 -36.92 -15.89
C LYS A 162 -2.75 -35.97 -16.98
N HIS A 163 -3.36 -34.79 -17.09
CA HIS A 163 -3.02 -33.78 -18.09
C HIS A 163 -2.10 -32.68 -17.57
N PHE A 164 -1.63 -32.78 -16.33
CA PHE A 164 -0.75 -31.78 -15.73
C PHE A 164 0.53 -32.41 -15.17
N LYS A 165 1.66 -31.78 -15.50
CA LYS A 165 2.95 -32.05 -14.86
C LYS A 165 3.21 -30.99 -13.80
N ILE A 166 3.36 -31.41 -12.54
CA ILE A 166 3.55 -30.51 -11.40
C ILE A 166 4.96 -30.70 -10.86
N THR A 167 5.77 -29.64 -10.88
CA THR A 167 7.11 -29.60 -10.29
C THR A 167 7.12 -28.63 -9.09
N ARG A 168 8.28 -28.51 -8.44
CA ARG A 168 8.46 -27.53 -7.35
C ARG A 168 8.34 -26.09 -7.82
N GLU A 169 8.74 -25.79 -9.04
CA GLU A 169 8.84 -24.43 -9.57
C GLU A 169 7.70 -24.07 -10.52
N MET A 170 7.13 -25.04 -11.21
CA MET A 170 6.26 -24.82 -12.35
C MET A 170 5.16 -25.89 -12.45
N ILE A 171 4.02 -25.51 -13.00
CA ILE A 171 2.95 -26.40 -13.42
C ILE A 171 2.80 -26.29 -14.93
N THR A 172 2.80 -27.43 -15.65
CA THR A 172 2.64 -27.48 -17.10
C THR A 172 1.38 -28.26 -17.45
N CYS A 173 0.52 -27.70 -18.29
CA CYS A 173 -0.57 -28.42 -18.92
C CYS A 173 -0.05 -29.15 -20.15
N LEU A 174 -0.13 -30.48 -20.16
CA LEU A 174 0.40 -31.33 -21.24
C LEU A 174 -0.42 -31.26 -22.55
N LEU A 175 -1.67 -30.78 -22.49
CA LEU A 175 -2.53 -30.64 -23.67
C LEU A 175 -2.19 -29.40 -24.50
N THR A 176 -1.87 -28.32 -23.86
CA THR A 176 -1.60 -27.00 -24.46
C THR A 176 -0.14 -26.60 -24.37
N GLU A 177 0.68 -27.33 -23.64
CA GLU A 177 2.05 -26.95 -23.29
C GLU A 177 2.14 -25.55 -22.65
N THR A 178 1.06 -25.16 -21.95
CA THR A 178 0.99 -23.92 -21.21
C THR A 178 1.66 -24.08 -19.85
N GLU A 179 2.46 -23.10 -19.45
CA GLU A 179 3.24 -23.12 -18.22
C GLU A 179 2.77 -22.06 -17.24
N TYR A 180 2.69 -22.42 -15.96
CA TYR A 180 2.49 -21.49 -14.87
C TYR A 180 3.67 -21.50 -13.90
N THR A 181 4.23 -20.31 -13.65
CA THR A 181 5.38 -20.08 -12.75
C THR A 181 5.07 -18.96 -11.77
N PRO A 182 5.12 -19.20 -10.44
CA PRO A 182 5.08 -18.12 -9.45
C PRO A 182 6.38 -17.33 -9.45
N LEU A 183 6.29 -16.01 -9.33
CA LEU A 183 7.42 -15.09 -9.25
C LEU A 183 7.42 -14.37 -7.91
N ALA A 184 8.60 -14.20 -7.31
CA ALA A 184 8.78 -13.23 -6.25
C ALA A 184 8.99 -11.85 -6.85
N TYR A 185 8.56 -10.81 -6.15
CA TYR A 185 8.90 -9.45 -6.51
C TYR A 185 10.43 -9.25 -6.44
N SER A 186 11.05 -8.97 -7.59
CA SER A 186 12.40 -8.42 -7.68
C SER A 186 12.54 -7.78 -9.06
N ASN A 187 13.06 -6.55 -9.12
CA ASN A 187 13.19 -5.78 -10.36
C ASN A 187 13.92 -6.57 -11.46
N ASP A 188 15.03 -7.22 -11.14
CA ASP A 188 15.87 -7.96 -12.12
C ASP A 188 15.22 -9.23 -12.70
N ARG A 189 14.10 -9.71 -12.13
CA ARG A 189 13.49 -10.98 -12.54
C ARG A 189 12.21 -10.84 -13.34
N MET A 190 11.67 -9.64 -13.47
CA MET A 190 10.41 -9.40 -14.16
C MET A 190 10.59 -9.06 -15.63
N ASP A 191 11.71 -8.42 -15.98
CA ASP A 191 12.01 -8.08 -17.37
C ASP A 191 12.25 -9.30 -18.24
N GLY A 192 11.89 -9.21 -19.52
CA GLY A 192 12.03 -10.28 -20.51
C GLY A 192 11.03 -11.45 -20.34
N LYS A 193 10.02 -11.35 -19.47
CA LYS A 193 8.93 -12.33 -19.39
C LYS A 193 7.88 -12.01 -20.45
N LEU A 194 7.46 -12.99 -21.24
CA LEU A 194 6.31 -12.86 -22.13
C LEU A 194 5.11 -13.48 -21.42
N ALA A 195 4.33 -12.67 -20.72
CA ALA A 195 3.19 -13.11 -19.93
C ALA A 195 1.89 -13.12 -20.77
N THR A 196 1.36 -14.29 -21.12
CA THR A 196 0.01 -14.35 -21.71
C THR A 196 -1.03 -13.92 -20.69
N ILE A 197 -0.91 -14.43 -19.48
CA ILE A 197 -1.72 -14.04 -18.33
C ILE A 197 -0.79 -13.79 -17.13
N PHE A 198 -1.01 -12.70 -16.42
CA PHE A 198 -0.40 -12.50 -15.10
C PHE A 198 -1.45 -12.21 -14.05
N LEU A 199 -1.12 -12.54 -12.82
CA LEU A 199 -1.88 -12.20 -11.63
C LEU A 199 -0.97 -11.50 -10.62
N ALA A 200 -1.35 -10.30 -10.21
CA ALA A 200 -0.76 -9.60 -9.08
C ALA A 200 -1.63 -9.84 -7.85
N ASP A 201 -1.16 -10.66 -6.93
CA ASP A 201 -1.86 -10.96 -5.67
C ASP A 201 -1.31 -10.06 -4.55
N GLU A 202 -2.18 -9.64 -3.64
CA GLU A 202 -1.90 -8.67 -2.59
C GLU A 202 -1.33 -7.35 -3.16
N ALA A 203 -1.95 -6.85 -4.25
CA ALA A 203 -1.51 -5.66 -4.97
C ALA A 203 -1.41 -4.39 -4.10
N GLY A 204 -2.19 -4.29 -3.01
CA GLY A 204 -2.07 -3.22 -2.02
C GLY A 204 -0.74 -3.21 -1.26
N ALA A 205 0.08 -4.26 -1.38
CA ALA A 205 1.43 -4.33 -0.82
C ALA A 205 2.54 -4.25 -1.89
N LEU A 206 2.18 -3.98 -3.16
CA LEU A 206 3.10 -3.84 -4.28
C LEU A 206 3.16 -2.38 -4.72
N ASP A 207 4.35 -1.92 -5.15
CA ASP A 207 4.47 -0.70 -5.95
C ASP A 207 3.96 -0.91 -7.39
N SER A 208 4.01 0.11 -8.25
CA SER A 208 3.49 0.03 -9.62
C SER A 208 4.35 -0.84 -10.55
N TYR A 209 5.67 -0.93 -10.30
CA TYR A 209 6.63 -1.56 -11.20
C TYR A 209 6.28 -3.00 -11.60
N PRO A 210 5.91 -3.94 -10.69
CA PRO A 210 5.59 -5.32 -11.06
C PRO A 210 4.45 -5.43 -12.07
N VAL A 211 3.41 -4.63 -11.91
CA VAL A 211 2.25 -4.64 -12.82
C VAL A 211 2.60 -4.00 -14.15
N GLU A 212 3.35 -2.91 -14.15
CA GLU A 212 3.81 -2.23 -15.37
C GLU A 212 4.76 -3.13 -16.19
N ALA A 213 5.72 -3.79 -15.55
CA ALA A 213 6.62 -4.74 -16.20
C ALA A 213 5.85 -5.89 -16.86
N MET A 214 4.85 -6.48 -16.15
CA MET A 214 4.00 -7.52 -16.71
C MET A 214 3.14 -7.01 -17.87
N ARG A 215 2.55 -5.82 -17.77
CA ARG A 215 1.78 -5.19 -18.86
C ARG A 215 2.65 -4.88 -20.08
N SER A 216 3.85 -4.37 -19.87
CA SER A 216 4.82 -4.12 -20.94
C SER A 216 5.17 -5.41 -21.69
N SER A 217 5.33 -6.51 -20.96
CA SER A 217 5.58 -7.83 -21.56
C SER A 217 4.44 -8.33 -22.44
N GLN A 218 3.22 -7.80 -22.27
CA GLN A 218 2.02 -8.20 -23.01
C GLN A 218 1.76 -7.35 -24.28
N ILE A 219 2.55 -6.33 -24.57
CA ILE A 219 2.26 -5.38 -25.67
C ILE A 219 2.06 -6.09 -27.02
N THR A 220 2.87 -7.07 -27.34
CA THR A 220 2.82 -7.80 -28.60
C THR A 220 1.76 -8.92 -28.63
N LEU A 221 1.16 -9.25 -27.50
CA LEU A 221 0.20 -10.34 -27.40
C LEU A 221 -1.20 -9.90 -27.83
N LYS A 222 -1.82 -10.73 -28.66
CA LYS A 222 -3.14 -10.45 -29.22
C LYS A 222 -4.31 -10.79 -28.27
N ASN A 223 -4.12 -11.74 -27.39
CA ASN A 223 -5.14 -12.18 -26.42
C ASN A 223 -4.49 -12.28 -25.03
N LYS A 224 -4.53 -11.20 -24.28
CA LYS A 224 -3.80 -11.03 -22.99
C LYS A 224 -4.78 -10.80 -21.86
N LEU A 225 -4.33 -11.06 -20.62
CA LEU A 225 -5.09 -10.76 -19.42
C LEU A 225 -4.13 -10.44 -18.25
N GLY A 226 -4.32 -9.28 -17.62
CA GLY A 226 -3.76 -8.95 -16.32
C GLY A 226 -4.84 -9.04 -15.27
N ILE A 227 -4.58 -9.75 -14.18
CA ILE A 227 -5.51 -9.88 -13.05
C ILE A 227 -4.85 -9.25 -11.82
N ILE A 228 -5.55 -8.32 -11.19
CA ILE A 228 -5.07 -7.61 -10.00
C ILE A 228 -6.03 -7.88 -8.88
N ILE A 229 -5.53 -8.46 -7.80
CA ILE A 229 -6.37 -8.87 -6.67
C ILE A 229 -5.75 -8.39 -5.36
N SER A 230 -6.57 -7.77 -4.51
CA SER A 230 -6.14 -7.39 -3.17
C SER A 230 -7.30 -7.11 -2.22
N THR A 231 -6.97 -6.96 -0.94
CA THR A 231 -7.68 -6.15 0.03
C THR A 231 -7.06 -4.77 0.09
N GLN A 232 -7.70 -3.81 0.74
CA GLN A 232 -7.10 -2.52 1.06
C GLN A 232 -5.90 -2.65 2.02
N TYR A 233 -5.02 -1.66 1.94
CA TYR A 233 -3.85 -1.49 2.79
C TYR A 233 -3.83 -0.06 3.34
N PRO A 234 -3.17 0.19 4.49
CA PRO A 234 -3.12 1.54 5.08
C PRO A 234 -2.16 2.49 4.33
N ASN A 235 -1.36 1.97 3.40
CA ASN A 235 -0.44 2.73 2.57
C ASN A 235 -1.15 3.23 1.31
N GLU A 236 -1.12 4.54 1.05
CA GLU A 236 -1.68 5.14 -0.16
C GLU A 236 -0.79 4.96 -1.41
N ASN A 237 0.48 4.62 -1.22
CA ASN A 237 1.46 4.52 -2.31
C ASN A 237 1.62 3.07 -2.77
N ASN A 238 0.60 2.54 -3.43
CA ASN A 238 0.59 1.17 -3.96
C ASN A 238 -0.21 1.09 -5.25
N VAL A 239 0.07 0.07 -6.07
CA VAL A 239 -0.56 -0.11 -7.38
C VAL A 239 -2.09 -0.31 -7.30
N LEU A 240 -2.61 -0.85 -6.21
CA LEU A 240 -4.05 -1.08 -6.07
C LEU A 240 -4.84 0.22 -6.10
N ILE A 241 -4.34 1.28 -5.48
CA ILE A 241 -5.00 2.60 -5.43
C ILE A 241 -5.16 3.18 -6.84
N ASP A 242 -4.09 3.14 -7.64
CA ASP A 242 -4.13 3.65 -9.02
C ASP A 242 -5.12 2.84 -9.88
N GLU A 243 -5.16 1.51 -9.70
CA GLU A 243 -6.10 0.63 -10.42
C GLU A 243 -7.56 0.84 -10.01
N ILE A 244 -7.83 1.07 -8.72
CA ILE A 244 -9.18 1.40 -8.23
C ILE A 244 -9.61 2.76 -8.75
N ASP A 245 -8.76 3.77 -8.73
CA ASP A 245 -9.06 5.10 -9.25
C ASP A 245 -9.41 5.04 -10.74
N LEU A 246 -8.60 4.34 -11.54
CA LEU A 246 -8.89 4.11 -12.95
C LEU A 246 -10.23 3.38 -13.15
N ALA A 247 -10.49 2.32 -12.40
CA ALA A 247 -11.74 1.57 -12.49
C ALA A 247 -12.95 2.43 -12.13
N LYS A 248 -12.87 3.24 -11.08
CA LYS A 248 -13.92 4.19 -10.69
C LYS A 248 -14.19 5.21 -11.78
N LYS A 249 -13.15 5.81 -12.38
CA LYS A 249 -13.29 6.75 -13.52
C LYS A 249 -13.99 6.11 -14.73
N ILE A 250 -13.69 4.84 -15.02
CA ILE A 250 -14.37 4.08 -16.10
C ILE A 250 -15.84 3.81 -15.76
N LEU A 251 -16.13 3.41 -14.51
CA LEU A 251 -17.48 3.11 -14.06
C LEU A 251 -18.35 4.36 -13.89
N ASP A 252 -17.74 5.50 -13.61
CA ASP A 252 -18.38 6.81 -13.54
C ASP A 252 -18.59 7.46 -14.92
N GLY A 253 -18.08 6.82 -16.01
CA GLY A 253 -18.20 7.36 -17.38
C GLY A 253 -17.26 8.53 -17.66
N ILE A 254 -16.22 8.74 -16.85
CA ILE A 254 -15.18 9.77 -17.06
C ILE A 254 -14.18 9.29 -18.13
N SER A 255 -13.97 7.99 -18.23
CA SER A 255 -13.07 7.36 -19.20
C SER A 255 -13.83 6.36 -20.09
N ASP A 256 -13.58 6.41 -21.39
CA ASP A 256 -14.20 5.52 -22.39
C ASP A 256 -13.49 4.16 -22.53
N MET A 257 -12.54 3.84 -21.65
CA MET A 257 -11.85 2.55 -21.69
C MET A 257 -12.82 1.40 -21.44
N ASP A 258 -12.87 0.45 -22.37
CA ASP A 258 -13.76 -0.72 -22.31
C ASP A 258 -13.08 -2.02 -21.89
N CYS A 259 -11.76 -1.99 -21.72
CA CYS A 259 -10.92 -3.18 -21.55
C CYS A 259 -10.70 -3.58 -20.06
N VAL A 260 -11.31 -2.89 -19.12
CA VAL A 260 -11.20 -3.17 -17.68
C VAL A 260 -12.51 -3.73 -17.14
N PHE A 261 -12.45 -4.86 -16.46
CA PHE A 261 -13.55 -5.42 -15.68
C PHE A 261 -13.19 -5.32 -14.20
N ALA A 262 -13.96 -4.59 -13.40
CA ALA A 262 -13.65 -4.31 -12.01
C ALA A 262 -14.77 -4.74 -11.06
N LEU A 263 -14.44 -5.58 -10.09
CA LEU A 263 -15.30 -5.91 -8.96
C LEU A 263 -14.72 -5.23 -7.71
N LEU A 264 -15.29 -4.08 -7.35
CA LEU A 264 -14.89 -3.30 -6.18
C LEU A 264 -15.87 -3.57 -5.03
N TYR A 265 -15.52 -4.55 -4.19
CA TYR A 265 -16.27 -4.87 -2.98
C TYR A 265 -15.80 -3.97 -1.84
N GLU A 266 -16.24 -2.73 -1.87
CA GLU A 266 -15.97 -1.69 -0.88
C GLU A 266 -17.28 -1.07 -0.39
N PRO A 267 -17.35 -0.50 0.82
CA PRO A 267 -18.51 0.24 1.27
C PRO A 267 -18.68 1.55 0.51
N ASP A 268 -19.94 1.96 0.33
CA ASP A 268 -20.23 3.30 -0.18
C ASP A 268 -19.70 4.37 0.79
N ASP A 269 -19.25 5.52 0.24
CA ASP A 269 -18.53 6.55 1.01
C ASP A 269 -19.30 7.05 2.25
N GLU A 270 -20.64 7.10 2.16
CA GLU A 270 -21.51 7.52 3.24
C GLU A 270 -21.48 6.56 4.45
N LEU A 271 -21.16 5.27 4.19
CA LEU A 271 -21.14 4.23 5.22
C LEU A 271 -19.81 4.18 5.97
N ILE A 272 -18.72 4.73 5.39
CA ILE A 272 -17.38 4.63 5.97
C ILE A 272 -17.34 5.14 7.41
N LYS A 273 -18.03 6.27 7.70
CA LYS A 273 -18.06 6.87 9.04
C LYS A 273 -18.87 6.07 10.05
N SER A 274 -19.79 5.22 9.59
CA SER A 274 -20.66 4.39 10.43
C SER A 274 -20.20 2.93 10.54
N TRP A 275 -18.94 2.64 10.24
CA TRP A 275 -18.38 1.29 10.23
C TRP A 275 -18.57 0.53 11.56
N GLU A 276 -18.66 1.22 12.67
CA GLU A 276 -18.82 0.63 14.01
C GLU A 276 -20.21 0.00 14.20
N THR A 277 -21.23 0.54 13.54
CA THR A 277 -22.64 0.20 13.80
C THR A 277 -23.39 -0.34 12.59
N ASP A 278 -23.01 0.04 11.37
CA ASP A 278 -23.75 -0.29 10.16
C ASP A 278 -23.25 -1.62 9.55
N ASP A 279 -24.14 -2.61 9.49
CA ASP A 279 -23.82 -3.93 8.96
C ASP A 279 -23.62 -3.94 7.43
N ARG A 280 -24.10 -2.92 6.71
CA ARG A 280 -23.89 -2.77 5.27
C ARG A 280 -22.41 -2.66 4.91
N VAL A 281 -21.60 -2.05 5.77
CA VAL A 281 -20.14 -1.99 5.61
C VAL A 281 -19.54 -3.39 5.45
N ILE A 282 -20.01 -4.36 6.23
CA ILE A 282 -19.56 -5.75 6.14
C ILE A 282 -20.07 -6.39 4.84
N TYR A 283 -21.35 -6.25 4.53
CA TYR A 283 -21.96 -6.90 3.37
C TYR A 283 -21.37 -6.39 2.04
N GLN A 284 -21.19 -5.08 1.89
CA GLN A 284 -20.67 -4.50 0.64
C GLN A 284 -19.20 -4.91 0.36
N SER A 285 -18.44 -5.20 1.42
CA SER A 285 -17.04 -5.65 1.29
C SER A 285 -16.90 -7.17 1.18
N ASN A 286 -17.91 -7.93 1.59
CA ASN A 286 -17.85 -9.39 1.73
C ASN A 286 -19.05 -10.07 1.07
N PRO A 287 -19.01 -10.32 -0.24
CA PRO A 287 -20.13 -10.96 -0.94
C PRO A 287 -20.50 -12.34 -0.37
N VAL A 288 -19.54 -13.08 0.19
CA VAL A 288 -19.79 -14.37 0.82
C VAL A 288 -20.59 -14.23 2.14
N ALA A 289 -20.41 -13.14 2.88
CA ALA A 289 -21.18 -12.89 4.11
C ALA A 289 -22.67 -12.65 3.84
N VAL A 290 -23.04 -12.30 2.61
CA VAL A 290 -24.45 -12.11 2.23
C VAL A 290 -25.20 -13.45 2.21
N THR A 291 -24.52 -14.53 1.82
CA THR A 291 -25.08 -15.89 1.68
C THR A 291 -24.74 -16.81 2.85
N ASN A 292 -23.72 -16.47 3.63
CA ASN A 292 -23.22 -17.27 4.74
C ASN A 292 -23.28 -16.51 6.08
N PRO A 293 -24.32 -16.73 6.90
CA PRO A 293 -24.47 -16.05 8.20
C PRO A 293 -23.34 -16.32 9.19
N GLU A 294 -22.70 -17.49 9.14
CA GLU A 294 -21.58 -17.81 10.05
C GLU A 294 -20.38 -16.90 9.79
N ILE A 295 -20.05 -16.68 8.52
CA ILE A 295 -18.97 -15.76 8.13
C ILE A 295 -19.32 -14.33 8.56
N PHE A 296 -20.56 -13.92 8.37
CA PHE A 296 -21.02 -12.60 8.82
C PHE A 296 -20.83 -12.40 10.33
N GLU A 297 -21.27 -13.36 11.14
CA GLU A 297 -21.13 -13.28 12.61
C GLU A 297 -19.66 -13.28 13.06
N GLU A 298 -18.78 -14.05 12.40
CA GLU A 298 -17.34 -13.99 12.69
C GLU A 298 -16.74 -12.61 12.37
N ILE A 299 -17.12 -11.98 11.26
CA ILE A 299 -16.66 -10.63 10.93
C ILE A 299 -17.19 -9.60 11.94
N LYS A 300 -18.44 -9.75 12.43
CA LYS A 300 -19.00 -8.89 13.51
C LYS A 300 -18.20 -9.01 14.81
N LYS A 301 -17.73 -10.19 15.17
CA LYS A 301 -16.85 -10.36 16.34
C LYS A 301 -15.53 -9.58 16.16
N LEU A 302 -14.94 -9.61 14.95
CA LEU A 302 -13.74 -8.82 14.65
C LEU A 302 -14.03 -7.31 14.72
N ARG A 303 -15.21 -6.86 14.28
CA ARG A 303 -15.66 -5.46 14.42
C ARG A 303 -15.73 -5.05 15.90
N ALA A 304 -16.35 -5.87 16.74
CA ALA A 304 -16.44 -5.60 18.17
C ALA A 304 -15.05 -5.45 18.82
N MET A 305 -14.09 -6.29 18.41
CA MET A 305 -12.70 -6.17 18.86
C MET A 305 -12.02 -4.89 18.36
N ALA A 306 -12.32 -4.45 17.14
CA ALA A 306 -11.75 -3.22 16.56
C ALA A 306 -12.34 -1.95 17.20
N ILE A 307 -13.59 -2.00 17.68
CA ILE A 307 -14.20 -0.92 18.45
C ILE A 307 -13.50 -0.78 19.81
N LEU A 308 -13.29 -1.89 20.51
CA LEU A 308 -12.67 -1.91 21.85
C LEU A 308 -11.16 -1.59 21.84
N TYR A 309 -10.44 -2.02 20.78
CA TYR A 309 -8.99 -1.94 20.71
C TYR A 309 -8.55 -1.21 19.44
N GLU A 310 -7.96 -0.04 19.58
CA GLU A 310 -7.50 0.79 18.47
C GLU A 310 -6.49 0.05 17.56
N ASN A 311 -5.55 -0.69 18.13
CA ASN A 311 -4.57 -1.48 17.39
C ASN A 311 -5.15 -2.64 16.55
N LYS A 312 -6.46 -2.91 16.64
CA LYS A 312 -7.18 -3.88 15.80
C LYS A 312 -7.92 -3.21 14.64
N ARG A 313 -8.11 -1.87 14.67
CA ARG A 313 -8.90 -1.12 13.69
C ARG A 313 -8.33 -1.21 12.30
N GLU A 314 -7.01 -0.99 12.14
CA GLU A 314 -6.34 -1.10 10.84
C GLU A 314 -6.61 -2.44 10.17
N ASN A 315 -6.36 -3.55 10.88
CA ASN A 315 -6.58 -4.88 10.33
C ASN A 315 -8.06 -5.12 9.97
N PHE A 316 -8.99 -4.67 10.80
CA PHE A 316 -10.42 -4.82 10.53
C PHE A 316 -10.85 -3.99 9.32
N LEU A 317 -10.55 -2.70 9.30
CA LEU A 317 -10.99 -1.79 8.26
C LEU A 317 -10.34 -2.12 6.91
N CYS A 318 -9.02 -2.29 6.86
CA CYS A 318 -8.34 -2.60 5.59
C CYS A 318 -8.62 -4.02 5.10
N LYS A 319 -8.60 -5.02 5.98
CA LYS A 319 -8.61 -6.42 5.55
C LYS A 319 -10.00 -7.06 5.53
N HIS A 320 -10.97 -6.52 6.27
CA HIS A 320 -12.33 -7.08 6.34
C HIS A 320 -13.41 -6.13 5.81
N CYS A 321 -13.09 -4.84 5.62
CA CYS A 321 -14.05 -3.85 5.11
C CYS A 321 -13.57 -3.13 3.85
N ASN A 322 -12.34 -3.35 3.38
CA ASN A 322 -11.73 -2.60 2.27
C ASN A 322 -11.82 -1.08 2.44
N ILE A 323 -11.72 -0.61 3.68
CA ILE A 323 -11.65 0.80 4.03
C ILE A 323 -10.19 1.12 4.34
N MET A 324 -9.64 2.13 3.67
CA MET A 324 -8.29 2.60 3.99
C MET A 324 -8.30 3.24 5.37
N TYR A 325 -7.47 2.71 6.26
CA TYR A 325 -7.34 3.22 7.61
C TYR A 325 -6.33 4.37 7.67
N LYS A 326 -6.82 5.56 8.01
CA LYS A 326 -6.00 6.79 8.13
C LYS A 326 -5.61 7.11 9.58
N GLY A 327 -5.90 6.24 10.53
CA GLY A 327 -5.51 6.41 11.93
C GLY A 327 -4.14 5.83 12.26
N VAL A 328 -3.75 5.91 13.53
CA VAL A 328 -2.53 5.27 14.05
C VAL A 328 -2.73 3.76 13.98
N GLY A 329 -2.15 3.10 13.00
CA GLY A 329 -2.11 1.64 12.91
C GLY A 329 -1.33 1.03 14.08
N SER A 330 -1.34 -0.30 14.18
CA SER A 330 -0.60 -1.03 15.22
C SER A 330 0.90 -0.69 15.28
N GLU A 331 1.46 -0.23 14.16
CA GLU A 331 2.87 0.18 14.01
C GLU A 331 3.02 1.71 13.84
N GLY A 332 1.94 2.48 13.76
CA GLY A 332 1.98 3.94 13.58
C GLY A 332 2.60 4.66 14.78
N TYR A 333 3.28 5.77 14.52
CA TYR A 333 3.97 6.53 15.56
C TYR A 333 3.00 7.42 16.35
N VAL A 334 2.35 8.36 15.66
CA VAL A 334 1.36 9.30 16.24
C VAL A 334 0.23 9.56 15.24
N ASN A 335 -0.93 10.01 15.73
CA ASN A 335 -2.00 10.48 14.85
C ASN A 335 -1.62 11.87 14.30
N ILE A 336 -1.81 12.07 13.00
CA ILE A 336 -1.49 13.35 12.35
C ILE A 336 -2.36 14.50 12.89
N ASP A 337 -3.59 14.24 13.30
CA ASP A 337 -4.46 15.27 13.88
C ASP A 337 -3.89 15.77 15.23
N ASP A 338 -3.33 14.86 16.05
CA ASP A 338 -2.65 15.23 17.30
C ASP A 338 -1.40 16.09 17.04
N VAL A 339 -0.67 15.82 15.95
CA VAL A 339 0.48 16.63 15.53
C VAL A 339 0.02 18.01 15.08
N ARG A 340 -1.00 18.08 14.22
CA ARG A 340 -1.54 19.37 13.70
C ARG A 340 -2.08 20.29 14.79
N GLU A 341 -2.60 19.74 15.88
CA GLU A 341 -2.98 20.52 17.05
C GLU A 341 -1.80 21.16 17.79
N CYS A 342 -0.56 20.74 17.49
CA CYS A 342 0.67 21.28 18.05
C CYS A 342 1.29 22.41 17.20
N VAL A 343 0.65 22.84 16.10
CA VAL A 343 1.12 23.94 15.27
C VAL A 343 1.16 25.22 16.10
N PHE A 344 2.26 25.95 15.97
CA PHE A 344 2.52 27.21 16.68
C PHE A 344 3.24 28.17 15.74
N GLU A 345 2.80 29.41 15.69
CA GLU A 345 3.46 30.47 14.93
C GLU A 345 4.45 31.18 15.86
N HIS A 346 5.74 31.07 15.55
CA HIS A 346 6.77 31.76 16.29
C HIS A 346 6.90 33.20 15.74
N ASP A 347 6.99 34.15 16.64
CA ASP A 347 7.41 35.52 16.28
C ASP A 347 8.85 35.50 15.77
N LEU A 348 9.24 36.47 14.91
CA LEU A 348 10.56 36.51 14.28
C LEU A 348 11.73 36.45 15.28
N ASP A 349 11.54 37.00 16.47
CA ASP A 349 12.56 37.05 17.52
C ASP A 349 12.43 35.95 18.58
N TRP A 350 11.47 35.04 18.42
CA TRP A 350 11.20 34.02 19.46
C TRP A 350 12.41 33.11 19.76
N TRP A 351 13.17 32.77 18.75
CA TRP A 351 14.37 31.95 18.86
C TRP A 351 15.57 32.67 19.45
N ASN A 352 15.60 33.99 19.41
CA ASN A 352 16.76 34.82 19.76
C ASN A 352 17.23 34.58 21.21
N GLY A 353 18.53 34.26 21.37
CA GLY A 353 19.18 34.00 22.64
C GLY A 353 18.91 32.62 23.23
N ARG A 354 18.13 31.75 22.57
CA ARG A 354 17.86 30.39 23.07
C ARG A 354 18.98 29.41 22.73
N THR A 355 19.24 28.49 23.65
CA THR A 355 20.13 27.35 23.38
C THR A 355 19.35 26.27 22.69
N VAL A 356 19.86 25.77 21.55
CA VAL A 356 19.21 24.77 20.72
C VAL A 356 20.09 23.54 20.51
N TYR A 357 19.42 22.42 20.27
CA TYR A 357 20.05 21.16 19.88
C TYR A 357 19.62 20.79 18.47
N LEU A 358 20.60 20.41 17.65
CA LEU A 358 20.34 20.02 16.26
C LEU A 358 20.31 18.50 16.13
N GLY A 359 19.43 18.00 15.28
CA GLY A 359 19.42 16.62 14.81
C GLY A 359 19.50 16.57 13.31
N VAL A 360 20.40 15.77 12.77
CA VAL A 360 20.66 15.70 11.34
C VAL A 360 20.50 14.27 10.85
N ASP A 361 19.79 14.12 9.75
CA ASP A 361 19.64 12.86 9.02
C ASP A 361 20.12 13.06 7.58
N LEU A 362 21.30 12.52 7.25
CA LEU A 362 21.95 12.69 5.96
C LEU A 362 21.59 11.57 4.99
N SER A 363 21.15 11.92 3.79
CA SER A 363 20.90 10.99 2.69
C SER A 363 21.55 11.48 1.41
N GLN A 364 21.98 10.57 0.51
CA GLN A 364 22.70 10.94 -0.71
C GLN A 364 21.81 11.12 -1.93
N THR A 365 20.84 10.24 -2.17
CA THR A 365 20.15 10.20 -3.47
C THR A 365 18.63 10.09 -3.39
N ASP A 366 18.09 9.08 -2.72
CA ASP A 366 16.65 8.80 -2.77
C ASP A 366 15.86 9.37 -1.61
N ASP A 367 16.46 9.46 -0.43
CA ASP A 367 15.86 10.07 0.75
C ASP A 367 16.15 11.56 0.84
N ASN A 368 15.39 12.30 1.62
CA ASN A 368 15.68 13.70 1.90
C ASN A 368 16.77 13.79 2.98
N THR A 369 17.64 14.79 2.90
CA THR A 369 18.40 15.19 4.07
C THR A 369 17.52 16.11 4.91
N ALA A 370 17.60 15.97 6.23
CA ALA A 370 16.82 16.76 7.16
C ALA A 370 17.69 17.31 8.30
N VAL A 371 17.41 18.56 8.70
CA VAL A 371 18.00 19.22 9.87
C VAL A 371 16.85 19.68 10.76
N ALA A 372 16.83 19.24 11.99
CA ALA A 372 15.88 19.64 13.01
C ALA A 372 16.59 20.46 14.10
N MET A 373 15.95 21.53 14.57
CA MET A 373 16.39 22.38 15.66
C MET A 373 15.34 22.33 16.77
N VAL A 374 15.74 22.05 18.01
CA VAL A 374 14.82 21.95 19.15
C VAL A 374 15.34 22.69 20.37
N THR A 375 14.41 23.20 21.19
CA THR A 375 14.69 23.79 22.49
C THR A 375 13.52 23.59 23.45
N TYR A 376 13.74 23.73 24.75
CA TYR A 376 12.65 23.95 25.71
C TYR A 376 12.36 25.44 25.85
N ASP A 377 11.09 25.79 26.04
CA ASP A 377 10.72 27.09 26.56
C ASP A 377 10.71 27.11 28.10
N ASP A 378 10.37 28.28 28.67
CA ASP A 378 10.35 28.49 30.11
C ASP A 378 9.24 27.68 30.82
N ASP A 379 8.23 27.20 30.10
CA ASP A 379 7.14 26.37 30.58
C ASP A 379 7.43 24.86 30.39
N GLY A 380 8.59 24.52 29.85
CA GLY A 380 9.01 23.14 29.58
C GLY A 380 8.32 22.50 28.36
N LEU A 381 7.87 23.29 27.42
CA LEU A 381 7.37 22.80 26.14
C LEU A 381 8.54 22.63 25.16
N ILE A 382 8.49 21.58 24.33
CA ILE A 382 9.47 21.39 23.25
C ILE A 382 9.03 22.20 22.03
N HIS A 383 9.87 23.12 21.58
CA HIS A 383 9.72 23.82 20.32
C HIS A 383 10.67 23.30 19.27
N ALA A 384 10.19 23.16 18.03
CA ALA A 384 10.96 22.59 16.92
C ALA A 384 10.82 23.41 15.64
N ALA A 385 11.93 23.58 14.92
CA ALA A 385 11.95 23.96 13.50
C ALA A 385 12.69 22.88 12.72
N VAL A 386 12.13 22.43 11.59
CA VAL A 386 12.67 21.31 10.82
C VAL A 386 12.78 21.69 9.35
N PHE A 387 13.90 21.39 8.73
CA PHE A 387 14.25 21.80 7.37
C PHE A 387 14.62 20.58 6.54
N GLY A 388 14.08 20.48 5.32
CA GLY A 388 14.39 19.44 4.35
C GLY A 388 15.35 19.94 3.26
N PHE A 389 16.16 19.05 2.70
CA PHE A 389 17.06 19.31 1.58
C PHE A 389 16.87 18.25 0.52
N ILE A 390 16.73 18.65 -0.74
CA ILE A 390 16.51 17.76 -1.89
C ILE A 390 17.36 18.22 -3.08
N PRO A 391 17.70 17.29 -4.01
CA PRO A 391 18.39 17.68 -5.24
C PRO A 391 17.51 18.57 -6.12
N GLU A 392 18.08 19.60 -6.71
CA GLU A 392 17.35 20.61 -7.50
C GLU A 392 16.69 20.01 -8.73
N GLU A 393 17.39 19.15 -9.48
CA GLU A 393 16.88 18.54 -10.70
C GLU A 393 15.78 17.48 -10.44
N ARG A 394 15.64 17.01 -9.20
CA ARG A 394 14.64 16.00 -8.80
C ARG A 394 13.39 16.55 -8.14
N VAL A 395 13.22 17.87 -8.05
CA VAL A 395 12.07 18.50 -7.37
C VAL A 395 10.74 18.03 -7.96
N ASP A 396 10.62 18.00 -9.30
CA ASP A 396 9.38 17.61 -9.98
C ASP A 396 9.15 16.09 -9.90
N GLU A 397 10.17 15.29 -10.15
CA GLU A 397 10.11 13.82 -10.01
C GLU A 397 9.67 13.40 -8.60
N LYS A 398 10.30 14.01 -7.57
CA LYS A 398 9.97 13.73 -6.17
C LYS A 398 8.55 14.20 -5.81
N SER A 399 8.13 15.36 -6.33
CA SER A 399 6.76 15.84 -6.11
C SER A 399 5.72 14.87 -6.65
N ASP A 400 5.93 14.34 -7.85
CA ASP A 400 5.04 13.39 -8.49
C ASP A 400 5.05 12.02 -7.77
N ARG A 401 6.23 11.53 -7.39
CA ARG A 401 6.41 10.24 -6.73
C ARG A 401 5.87 10.22 -5.30
N GLU A 402 6.17 11.26 -4.53
CA GLU A 402 5.88 11.32 -3.10
C GLU A 402 4.54 12.04 -2.81
N LYS A 403 3.88 12.58 -3.85
CA LYS A 403 2.61 13.33 -3.77
C LYS A 403 2.70 14.55 -2.82
N ILE A 404 3.88 15.18 -2.78
CA ILE A 404 4.18 16.36 -1.98
C ILE A 404 4.52 17.53 -2.91
N ASP A 405 3.92 18.70 -2.70
CA ASP A 405 4.29 19.92 -3.43
C ASP A 405 5.60 20.50 -2.86
N TYR A 406 6.74 19.92 -3.30
CA TYR A 406 8.06 20.40 -2.88
C TYR A 406 8.34 21.84 -3.31
N LYS A 407 7.79 22.30 -4.44
CA LYS A 407 7.90 23.71 -4.85
C LYS A 407 7.24 24.66 -3.86
N ARG A 408 6.12 24.24 -3.29
CA ARG A 408 5.47 24.98 -2.20
C ARG A 408 6.31 24.96 -0.94
N CYS A 409 6.85 23.82 -0.53
CA CYS A 409 7.72 23.72 0.65
C CYS A 409 8.98 24.59 0.53
N ILE A 410 9.54 24.70 -0.69
CA ILE A 410 10.67 25.60 -0.96
C ILE A 410 10.26 27.07 -0.81
N ARG A 411 9.12 27.47 -1.36
CA ARG A 411 8.62 28.86 -1.21
C ARG A 411 8.28 29.20 0.25
N GLU A 412 7.81 28.25 1.03
CA GLU A 412 7.50 28.41 2.46
C GLU A 412 8.76 28.36 3.34
N GLY A 413 9.93 28.06 2.79
CA GLY A 413 11.21 28.06 3.49
C GLY A 413 11.48 26.84 4.38
N CYS A 414 10.63 25.81 4.32
CA CYS A 414 10.83 24.56 5.06
C CYS A 414 11.59 23.47 4.26
N CYS A 415 11.90 23.75 2.99
CA CYS A 415 12.70 22.90 2.12
C CYS A 415 13.70 23.72 1.31
N PHE A 416 14.86 23.15 1.00
CA PHE A 416 15.89 23.76 0.18
C PHE A 416 16.26 22.80 -0.96
N ALA A 417 16.28 23.32 -2.18
CA ALA A 417 16.83 22.61 -3.33
C ALA A 417 18.33 22.91 -3.40
N CYS A 418 19.18 21.88 -3.39
CA CYS A 418 20.63 22.03 -3.37
C CYS A 418 21.33 20.86 -4.05
N GLY A 419 22.35 21.18 -4.85
CA GLY A 419 23.01 20.23 -5.74
C GLY A 419 22.15 19.87 -6.96
N ASP A 420 22.74 19.16 -7.92
CA ASP A 420 22.09 18.78 -9.17
C ASP A 420 21.22 17.50 -8.96
N GLU A 421 21.74 16.31 -9.30
CA GLU A 421 21.08 15.02 -9.11
C GLU A 421 21.23 14.43 -7.68
N VAL A 422 22.20 14.93 -6.91
CA VAL A 422 22.48 14.53 -5.52
C VAL A 422 22.53 15.75 -4.62
N ILE A 423 22.19 15.56 -3.33
CA ILE A 423 22.20 16.64 -2.35
C ILE A 423 23.65 17.14 -2.16
N ASP A 424 23.86 18.46 -2.27
CA ASP A 424 25.13 19.09 -1.94
C ASP A 424 25.28 19.19 -0.42
N TYR A 425 26.12 18.35 0.14
CA TYR A 425 26.41 18.42 1.59
C TYR A 425 27.13 19.69 2.02
N GLY A 426 27.87 20.36 1.11
CA GLY A 426 28.47 21.65 1.39
C GLY A 426 27.42 22.70 1.74
N PHE A 427 26.31 22.72 0.99
CA PHE A 427 25.17 23.59 1.29
C PHE A 427 24.53 23.29 2.65
N VAL A 428 24.38 21.99 2.99
CA VAL A 428 23.83 21.58 4.29
C VAL A 428 24.77 21.98 5.43
N GLU A 429 26.09 21.83 5.23
CA GLU A 429 27.15 22.25 6.18
C GLU A 429 27.10 23.77 6.42
N GLU A 430 27.03 24.57 5.35
CA GLU A 430 26.86 26.03 5.43
C GLU A 430 25.56 26.43 6.13
N PHE A 431 24.45 25.72 5.85
CA PHE A 431 23.20 25.98 6.55
C PHE A 431 23.31 25.75 8.05
N ILE A 432 23.95 24.63 8.48
CA ILE A 432 24.15 24.31 9.90
C ILE A 432 25.04 25.37 10.58
N LEU A 433 26.13 25.77 9.95
CA LEU A 433 27.03 26.82 10.47
C LEU A 433 26.33 28.20 10.54
N GLY A 434 25.39 28.47 9.64
CA GLY A 434 24.64 29.73 9.61
C GLY A 434 23.42 29.78 10.54
N ILE A 435 23.05 28.69 11.23
CA ILE A 435 21.84 28.63 12.08
C ILE A 435 21.92 29.67 13.21
N GLU A 436 23.06 29.83 13.87
CA GLU A 436 23.24 30.77 14.97
C GLU A 436 22.99 32.23 14.49
N GLU A 437 23.55 32.61 13.38
CA GLU A 437 23.35 33.97 12.80
C GLU A 437 21.91 34.16 12.31
N LYS A 438 21.36 33.12 11.64
CA LYS A 438 20.04 33.21 11.01
C LYS A 438 18.90 33.35 12.00
N PHE A 439 18.98 32.63 13.13
CA PHE A 439 17.91 32.54 14.14
C PHE A 439 18.28 33.25 15.47
N GLY A 440 19.49 33.77 15.60
CA GLY A 440 19.98 34.40 16.84
C GLY A 440 20.12 33.39 17.99
N VAL A 441 20.30 32.11 17.72
CA VAL A 441 20.37 31.02 18.71
C VAL A 441 21.81 30.67 19.07
N ILE A 442 21.96 29.85 20.12
CA ILE A 442 23.24 29.24 20.49
C ILE A 442 23.11 27.75 20.24
N VAL A 443 23.91 27.20 19.34
CA VAL A 443 23.91 25.77 19.03
C VAL A 443 24.77 25.03 20.07
N ALA A 444 24.15 24.26 20.94
CA ALA A 444 24.86 23.47 21.94
C ALA A 444 25.56 22.24 21.33
N GLU A 445 24.80 21.44 20.62
CA GLU A 445 25.27 20.20 20.00
C GLU A 445 24.46 19.85 18.74
N ALA A 446 25.08 19.13 17.80
CA ALA A 446 24.44 18.56 16.62
C ALA A 446 24.60 17.03 16.56
N GLY A 447 23.47 16.32 16.53
CA GLY A 447 23.40 14.85 16.50
C GLY A 447 23.28 14.29 15.10
N PHE A 448 24.16 13.36 14.74
CA PHE A 448 24.24 12.73 13.42
C PHE A 448 24.11 11.21 13.50
N ASP A 449 23.49 10.60 12.46
CA ASP A 449 23.67 9.16 12.25
C ASP A 449 25.10 8.87 11.77
N ARG A 450 25.67 7.81 12.30
CA ARG A 450 27.09 7.44 12.08
C ARG A 450 27.46 7.18 10.62
N TYR A 451 26.52 6.66 9.80
CA TYR A 451 26.90 6.04 8.52
C TYR A 451 27.30 7.01 7.42
N ASN A 452 26.76 8.22 7.35
CA ASN A 452 27.07 9.18 6.29
C ASN A 452 27.72 10.49 6.78
N ALA A 453 27.97 10.62 8.07
CA ALA A 453 28.27 11.91 8.70
C ALA A 453 29.76 12.23 8.92
N ILE A 454 30.68 11.26 8.75
CA ILE A 454 32.08 11.44 9.19
C ILE A 454 32.74 12.67 8.53
N SER A 455 32.59 12.85 7.21
CA SER A 455 33.18 13.99 6.49
C SER A 455 32.55 15.30 6.90
N THR A 456 31.23 15.35 7.02
CA THR A 456 30.46 16.55 7.44
C THR A 456 30.79 16.94 8.87
N VAL A 457 30.84 15.97 9.80
CA VAL A 457 31.23 16.21 11.20
C VAL A 457 32.63 16.82 11.29
N GLN A 458 33.61 16.25 10.55
CA GLN A 458 35.00 16.80 10.54
C GLN A 458 35.05 18.25 10.05
N LYS A 459 34.23 18.62 9.06
CA LYS A 459 34.20 19.98 8.53
C LYS A 459 33.52 20.95 9.51
N LEU A 460 32.42 20.55 10.14
CA LEU A 460 31.71 21.35 11.14
C LEU A 460 32.56 21.61 12.38
N GLU A 461 33.31 20.61 12.84
CA GLU A 461 34.22 20.73 13.99
C GLU A 461 35.50 21.53 13.65
N ALA A 462 35.90 21.57 12.37
CA ALA A 462 37.07 22.31 11.90
C ALA A 462 36.76 23.73 11.41
N ALA A 463 35.51 24.17 11.43
CA ALA A 463 35.10 25.51 10.99
C ALA A 463 35.60 26.60 11.97
N ASP A 464 35.62 27.85 11.50
CA ASP A 464 35.99 29.03 12.34
C ASP A 464 35.07 29.20 13.55
N ASN A 465 33.78 28.86 13.40
CA ASN A 465 32.81 28.72 14.51
C ASN A 465 32.38 27.25 14.60
N PRO A 466 33.13 26.41 15.37
CA PRO A 466 32.92 24.97 15.37
C PRO A 466 31.64 24.56 16.09
N VAL A 467 30.89 23.64 15.50
CA VAL A 467 29.71 23.03 16.10
C VAL A 467 30.12 21.71 16.76
N SER A 468 29.76 21.54 18.03
CA SER A 468 29.99 20.28 18.76
C SER A 468 29.11 19.18 18.14
N CYS A 469 29.72 18.11 17.62
CA CYS A 469 29.02 17.04 16.92
C CYS A 469 28.98 15.75 17.74
N VAL A 470 27.80 15.11 17.81
CA VAL A 470 27.55 13.87 18.53
C VAL A 470 27.05 12.78 17.55
N LEU A 471 27.70 11.62 17.56
CA LEU A 471 27.24 10.49 16.75
C LEU A 471 26.15 9.69 17.50
N VAL A 472 24.91 9.84 17.08
CA VAL A 472 23.74 9.15 17.64
C VAL A 472 23.62 7.76 17.01
N LYS A 473 23.71 6.72 17.84
CA LYS A 473 23.53 5.34 17.37
C LYS A 473 22.06 5.08 17.05
N GLN A 474 21.78 4.67 15.83
CA GLN A 474 20.43 4.32 15.35
C GLN A 474 20.00 2.93 15.86
N HIS A 475 19.93 2.77 17.17
CA HIS A 475 19.56 1.53 17.83
C HIS A 475 18.35 1.75 18.74
N SER A 476 17.46 0.75 18.82
CA SER A 476 16.21 0.81 19.59
C SER A 476 16.40 1.30 21.02
N SER A 477 17.40 0.78 21.74
CA SER A 477 17.68 1.16 23.13
C SER A 477 18.12 2.61 23.32
N ILE A 478 18.70 3.23 22.29
CA ILE A 478 19.17 4.63 22.33
C ILE A 478 18.05 5.59 21.91
N LEU A 479 17.32 5.25 20.85
CA LEU A 479 16.28 6.12 20.31
C LEU A 479 14.93 6.00 21.04
N HIS A 480 14.69 4.89 21.77
CA HIS A 480 13.43 4.67 22.47
C HIS A 480 13.04 5.81 23.43
N PRO A 481 13.91 6.31 24.32
CA PRO A 481 13.56 7.39 25.24
C PRO A 481 13.11 8.66 24.51
N ALA A 482 13.85 9.09 23.49
CA ALA A 482 13.52 10.28 22.71
C ALA A 482 12.24 10.09 21.86
N THR A 483 12.08 8.93 21.23
CA THR A 483 10.87 8.58 20.48
C THR A 483 9.64 8.60 21.40
N LYS A 484 9.75 8.03 22.59
CA LYS A 484 8.68 8.01 23.58
C LYS A 484 8.38 9.42 24.10
N LEU A 485 9.40 10.18 24.45
CA LEU A 485 9.27 11.56 24.96
C LEU A 485 8.54 12.46 23.94
N LEU A 486 8.98 12.48 22.71
CA LEU A 486 8.35 13.28 21.65
C LEU A 486 6.88 12.90 21.47
N ARG A 487 6.57 11.58 21.46
CA ARG A 487 5.18 11.11 21.38
C ARG A 487 4.33 11.60 22.55
N GLU A 488 4.83 11.50 23.77
CA GLU A 488 4.13 11.94 24.98
C GLU A 488 3.88 13.45 24.94
N TYR A 489 4.87 14.25 24.50
CA TYR A 489 4.74 15.71 24.36
C TYR A 489 3.71 16.10 23.30
N ILE A 490 3.63 15.38 22.19
CA ILE A 490 2.58 15.58 21.17
C ILE A 490 1.20 15.28 21.77
N LEU A 491 1.03 14.13 22.41
CA LEU A 491 -0.26 13.72 23.00
C LEU A 491 -0.71 14.66 24.13
N MET A 492 0.23 15.18 24.91
CA MET A 492 -0.03 16.14 26.00
C MET A 492 -0.16 17.57 25.51
N LYS A 493 -0.03 17.82 24.18
CA LYS A 493 -0.02 19.16 23.56
C LYS A 493 1.08 20.07 24.14
N LYS A 494 2.22 19.48 24.48
CA LYS A 494 3.45 20.15 24.97
C LYS A 494 4.54 20.25 23.90
N PHE A 495 4.28 19.79 22.69
CA PHE A 495 5.13 19.98 21.52
C PHE A 495 4.63 21.19 20.71
N ARG A 496 5.53 21.98 20.11
CA ARG A 496 5.23 23.14 19.28
C ARG A 496 6.11 23.12 18.03
N TYR A 497 5.52 23.36 16.86
CA TYR A 497 6.28 23.48 15.62
C TYR A 497 5.59 24.46 14.65
N GLU A 498 6.38 25.12 13.82
CA GLU A 498 5.85 25.90 12.71
C GLU A 498 5.26 24.98 11.66
N LYS A 499 4.12 25.38 11.08
CA LYS A 499 3.43 24.58 10.07
C LYS A 499 4.38 24.16 8.96
N ASN A 500 4.57 22.85 8.80
CA ASN A 500 5.55 22.28 7.89
C ASN A 500 4.97 21.00 7.26
N LEU A 501 4.63 21.10 5.96
CA LEU A 501 4.02 20.02 5.21
C LEU A 501 4.91 18.77 5.14
N LEU A 502 6.25 18.93 5.03
CA LEU A 502 7.19 17.82 4.98
C LEU A 502 7.25 17.09 6.33
N LEU A 503 7.26 17.83 7.43
CA LEU A 503 7.25 17.26 8.77
C LEU A 503 5.93 16.51 9.05
N GLU A 504 4.79 17.11 8.69
CA GLU A 504 3.48 16.48 8.84
C GLU A 504 3.40 15.17 8.04
N ASN A 505 3.82 15.18 6.78
CA ASN A 505 3.88 13.98 5.94
C ASN A 505 4.83 12.91 6.52
N SER A 506 5.97 13.35 7.07
CA SER A 506 6.93 12.47 7.73
C SER A 506 6.33 11.79 8.98
N PHE A 507 5.53 12.49 9.77
CA PHE A 507 4.78 11.90 10.89
C PHE A 507 3.71 10.91 10.41
N GLU A 508 2.98 11.22 9.35
CA GLU A 508 1.95 10.36 8.77
C GLU A 508 2.52 9.04 8.26
N ASN A 509 3.72 9.09 7.69
CA ASN A 509 4.46 7.93 7.21
C ASN A 509 5.14 7.11 8.30
N ALA A 510 5.44 7.72 9.46
CA ALA A 510 6.27 7.09 10.48
C ALA A 510 5.63 5.83 11.08
N ARG A 511 6.38 4.73 11.04
CA ARG A 511 6.01 3.44 11.66
C ARG A 511 7.07 3.05 12.67
N CYS A 512 6.61 2.58 13.82
CA CYS A 512 7.48 2.10 14.90
C CYS A 512 7.69 0.60 14.81
N THR A 513 8.90 0.18 15.15
CA THR A 513 9.23 -1.22 15.44
C THR A 513 9.50 -1.36 16.93
N GLU A 514 9.09 -2.48 17.49
CA GLU A 514 9.36 -2.84 18.88
C GLU A 514 10.40 -3.97 18.90
N ASP A 515 11.43 -3.84 19.72
CA ASP A 515 12.42 -4.90 19.91
C ASP A 515 11.96 -5.90 21.00
N THR A 516 12.77 -6.92 21.26
CA THR A 516 12.48 -7.95 22.27
C THR A 516 12.37 -7.41 23.70
N ASN A 517 12.89 -6.21 23.95
CA ASN A 517 12.84 -5.52 25.25
C ASN A 517 11.72 -4.45 25.29
N LEU A 518 10.81 -4.48 24.34
CA LEU A 518 9.69 -3.54 24.18
C LEU A 518 10.12 -2.09 23.88
N ASN A 519 11.37 -1.87 23.41
CA ASN A 519 11.81 -0.55 23.00
C ASN A 519 11.22 -0.21 21.63
N LYS A 520 10.44 0.86 21.55
CA LYS A 520 9.84 1.36 20.31
C LYS A 520 10.71 2.47 19.72
N TYR A 521 10.92 2.42 18.42
CA TYR A 521 11.59 3.48 17.65
C TYR A 521 11.04 3.56 16.24
N VAL A 522 11.13 4.73 15.61
CA VAL A 522 10.71 4.92 14.21
C VAL A 522 11.68 4.19 13.29
N ASN A 523 11.14 3.29 12.45
CA ASN A 523 11.92 2.44 11.56
C ASN A 523 11.72 2.87 10.11
N LYS A 524 12.75 3.45 9.47
CA LYS A 524 12.73 3.90 8.07
C LYS A 524 12.27 2.80 7.10
N LYS A 525 12.74 1.56 7.27
CA LYS A 525 12.43 0.44 6.37
C LYS A 525 10.98 -0.06 6.45
N ARG A 526 10.29 0.20 7.55
CA ARG A 526 8.89 -0.20 7.75
C ARG A 526 7.91 0.95 7.58
N SER A 527 8.41 2.17 7.52
CA SER A 527 7.59 3.36 7.31
C SER A 527 6.95 3.37 5.92
N ALA A 528 5.78 3.96 5.82
CA ALA A 528 4.97 3.96 4.61
C ALA A 528 5.52 4.86 3.48
N GLY A 529 6.44 5.76 3.82
CA GLY A 529 7.09 6.71 2.92
C GLY A 529 8.28 7.38 3.62
N LYS A 530 8.64 8.58 3.20
CA LYS A 530 9.78 9.33 3.74
C LYS A 530 9.51 9.77 5.19
N VAL A 531 10.50 9.55 6.07
CA VAL A 531 10.42 9.86 7.51
C VAL A 531 11.63 10.65 8.02
N ASP A 532 12.43 11.17 7.12
CA ASP A 532 13.71 11.80 7.41
C ASP A 532 13.58 12.98 8.37
N MET A 533 12.50 13.79 8.21
CA MET A 533 12.21 14.93 9.09
C MET A 533 11.94 14.48 10.55
N VAL A 534 11.19 13.38 10.73
CA VAL A 534 10.90 12.83 12.06
C VAL A 534 12.14 12.19 12.67
N VAL A 535 12.98 11.54 11.87
CA VAL A 535 14.25 10.94 12.35
C VAL A 535 15.22 12.02 12.81
N ALA A 536 15.38 13.09 12.02
CA ALA A 536 16.18 14.24 12.42
C ALA A 536 15.64 14.88 13.72
N LEU A 537 14.32 15.05 13.82
CA LEU A 537 13.67 15.58 15.02
C LEU A 537 13.92 14.68 16.26
N ILE A 538 13.84 13.35 16.13
CA ILE A 538 14.14 12.42 17.23
C ILE A 538 15.60 12.51 17.64
N ASN A 539 16.55 12.67 16.70
CA ASN A 539 17.96 12.86 17.03
C ASN A 539 18.18 14.17 17.81
N ALA A 540 17.49 15.25 17.46
CA ALA A 540 17.55 16.52 18.20
C ALA A 540 16.95 16.39 19.62
N VAL A 541 15.77 15.75 19.74
CA VAL A 541 15.12 15.51 21.03
C VAL A 541 15.95 14.59 21.92
N TYR A 542 16.70 13.64 21.33
CA TYR A 542 17.63 12.80 22.07
C TYR A 542 18.70 13.64 22.77
N LEU A 543 19.37 14.56 22.07
CA LEU A 543 20.37 15.45 22.66
C LEU A 543 19.77 16.38 23.70
N LEU A 544 18.63 17.00 23.38
CA LEU A 544 17.91 17.87 24.31
C LEU A 544 17.61 17.15 25.64
N ASN A 545 17.13 15.90 25.59
CA ASN A 545 16.80 15.11 26.78
C ASN A 545 18.03 14.68 27.58
N GLU A 546 19.11 14.27 26.92
CA GLU A 546 20.37 13.86 27.59
C GLU A 546 20.98 15.03 28.34
N ASN A 547 21.00 16.23 27.75
CA ASN A 547 21.60 17.41 28.38
C ASN A 547 20.77 17.93 29.58
N VAL A 548 19.44 17.90 29.51
CA VAL A 548 18.59 18.24 30.67
C VAL A 548 18.79 17.27 31.84
N LEU A 549 19.00 15.99 31.56
CA LEU A 549 19.30 14.99 32.60
C LEU A 549 20.67 15.25 33.25
N LEU A 550 21.67 15.66 32.48
CA LEU A 550 22.99 16.02 33.02
C LEU A 550 22.94 17.28 33.92
N ASP A 551 22.23 18.30 33.49
CA ASP A 551 22.07 19.57 34.26
C ASP A 551 21.26 19.36 35.55
N SER A 552 20.35 18.39 35.60
CA SER A 552 19.57 18.04 36.79
C SER A 552 20.35 17.27 37.87
N GLY A 553 21.62 16.94 37.62
CA GLY A 553 22.51 16.25 38.58
C GLY A 553 22.23 14.75 38.71
N PHE A 554 21.41 14.17 37.83
CA PHE A 554 21.22 12.71 37.75
C PHE A 554 22.34 12.07 36.94
N VAL A 555 23.36 11.59 37.60
CA VAL A 555 24.39 10.72 37.01
C VAL A 555 23.80 9.31 36.92
N CYS A 556 23.27 8.89 35.78
CA CYS A 556 23.03 7.48 35.49
C CYS A 556 24.38 6.81 35.23
N GLN A 557 24.90 6.05 36.21
CA GLN A 557 25.95 5.06 35.94
C GLN A 557 25.33 3.93 35.12
N VAL A 558 25.68 3.85 33.84
CA VAL A 558 25.40 2.67 33.01
C VAL A 558 26.37 1.57 33.48
N VAL A 559 25.85 0.55 34.13
CA VAL A 559 26.54 -0.71 34.45
C VAL A 559 26.56 -1.64 33.24
#